data_f7d994b441dbd14b99bb1f1faa7d7fa7
#
_entry.id   f7d994b441dbd14b99bb1f1faa7d7fa7
#
_cell.length_a   1.000
_cell.length_b   1.000
_cell.length_c   1.000
_cell.angle_alpha   90.00
_cell.angle_beta   90.00
_cell.angle_gamma   90.00
#
_symmetry.space_group_name_H-M   'P 1'
#
loop_
_entity.id
_entity.type
_entity.pdbx_description
1 polymer ?
#
loop_
_entity_poly.entity_id
_entity_poly.type
_entity_poly.pdbx_seq_one_letter_code
_entity_poly.pdbx_strand_id
1 'polypeptide(L)'
;KMISNKRETVGISTGKMRALPRSEWIIVEDTHEAIISQSIFSEADASRRSRIKTVNQNTSGERADNLFVCGYCGRKLQKSKGKVTHLFCLKAGVSSNADCTRLHEPIETLQSSVLEVVKMLAKTLAEKAVQVKANANREEPLLEKKAAMLKRTLQRAQNSKLDLYEEYRNGRMTRDKFIAAQEERQTAIDSMRDELAATEAMITKLRAGKEKAAVLEADAKGIQLLNEYRPKEL
;
A
#
# COMPACT_ATOMS: atom_id res chain seq x y z
N LYS A 1 -0.01 51.42 2.03
CA LYS A 1 -0.95 50.36 1.71
C LYS A 1 -0.97 49.29 2.79
N MET A 2 -2.08 49.10 3.46
CA MET A 2 -2.30 48.08 4.48
C MET A 2 -3.19 46.96 3.90
N ILE A 3 -2.86 45.72 4.16
CA ILE A 3 -3.64 44.57 3.69
C ILE A 3 -4.02 43.72 4.90
N SER A 4 -5.30 43.55 5.15
CA SER A 4 -5.85 42.72 6.22
C SER A 4 -6.79 41.65 5.64
N ASN A 5 -7.29 40.78 6.49
CA ASN A 5 -8.22 39.71 6.12
C ASN A 5 -7.68 38.72 5.06
N LYS A 6 -6.38 38.40 5.13
CA LYS A 6 -5.77 37.42 4.21
C LYS A 6 -6.09 35.96 4.54
N ARG A 7 -6.51 35.69 5.76
CA ARG A 7 -6.79 34.35 6.28
C ARG A 7 -8.00 34.39 7.21
N GLU A 8 -8.78 33.33 7.18
CA GLU A 8 -9.86 33.10 8.15
C GLU A 8 -9.56 31.86 9.00
N THR A 9 -10.09 31.81 10.19
CA THR A 9 -10.01 30.65 11.08
C THR A 9 -11.15 29.70 10.74
N VAL A 10 -10.82 28.48 10.26
CA VAL A 10 -11.80 27.46 9.84
C VAL A 10 -12.44 26.74 11.03
N GLY A 11 -11.87 26.86 12.22
CA GLY A 11 -12.42 26.27 13.44
C GLY A 11 -11.71 26.79 14.67
N ILE A 12 -12.50 27.29 15.62
CA ILE A 12 -12.00 27.88 16.87
C ILE A 12 -11.21 26.83 17.69
N SER A 13 -11.65 25.57 17.69
CA SER A 13 -11.01 24.49 18.43
C SER A 13 -9.74 23.93 17.79
N THR A 14 -9.58 24.06 16.48
CA THR A 14 -8.46 23.45 15.74
C THR A 14 -7.34 24.43 15.39
N GLY A 15 -7.57 25.73 15.50
CA GLY A 15 -6.62 26.79 15.12
C GLY A 15 -6.22 26.76 13.64
N LYS A 16 -6.90 25.98 12.80
CA LYS A 16 -6.61 25.90 11.36
C LYS A 16 -7.04 27.19 10.67
N MET A 17 -6.11 27.75 9.88
CA MET A 17 -6.36 28.93 9.06
C MET A 17 -6.43 28.56 7.59
N ARG A 18 -7.41 29.12 6.87
CA ARG A 18 -7.53 29.04 5.42
C ARG A 18 -7.18 30.39 4.79
N ALA A 19 -6.40 30.38 3.71
CA ALA A 19 -6.15 31.59 2.93
C ALA A 19 -7.40 31.99 2.17
N LEU A 20 -7.77 33.26 2.26
CA LEU A 20 -8.87 33.82 1.51
C LEU A 20 -8.43 34.26 0.10
N PRO A 21 -9.31 34.18 -0.91
CA PRO A 21 -9.04 34.70 -2.24
C PRO A 21 -8.77 36.20 -2.17
N ARG A 22 -7.99 36.73 -3.11
CA ARG A 22 -7.55 38.13 -3.10
C ARG A 22 -8.72 39.15 -3.20
N SER A 23 -9.85 38.74 -3.74
CA SER A 23 -11.09 39.51 -3.81
C SER A 23 -11.71 39.84 -2.44
N GLU A 24 -11.43 39.03 -1.44
CA GLU A 24 -11.94 39.16 -0.07
C GLU A 24 -10.96 39.90 0.87
N TRP A 25 -9.77 40.26 0.36
CA TRP A 25 -8.79 40.99 1.14
C TRP A 25 -9.23 42.44 1.31
N ILE A 26 -9.12 42.94 2.53
CA ILE A 26 -9.35 44.38 2.79
C ILE A 26 -8.02 45.08 2.49
N ILE A 27 -8.03 45.90 1.44
CA ILE A 27 -6.85 46.64 0.99
C ILE A 27 -7.16 48.13 1.19
N VAL A 28 -6.41 48.76 2.07
CA VAL A 28 -6.49 50.22 2.30
C VAL A 28 -5.23 50.82 1.72
N GLU A 29 -5.38 51.74 0.77
CA GLU A 29 -4.23 52.46 0.17
C GLU A 29 -3.97 53.76 0.96
N ASP A 30 -2.77 54.30 0.82
CA ASP A 30 -2.32 55.57 1.42
C ASP A 30 -2.54 55.71 2.93
N THR A 31 -2.31 54.61 3.65
CA THR A 31 -2.46 54.57 5.11
C THR A 31 -1.31 55.29 5.85
N HIS A 32 -0.18 55.51 5.22
CA HIS A 32 0.97 56.22 5.77
C HIS A 32 1.91 56.64 4.64
N GLU A 33 2.73 57.65 4.91
CA GLU A 33 3.75 58.12 3.99
C GLU A 33 4.75 57.01 3.67
N ALA A 34 5.16 56.94 2.40
CA ALA A 34 6.09 55.89 1.98
C ALA A 34 7.51 56.19 2.47
N ILE A 35 8.12 55.24 3.19
CA ILE A 35 9.47 55.34 3.71
C ILE A 35 10.52 55.24 2.58
N ILE A 36 10.23 54.52 1.50
CA ILE A 36 11.05 54.38 0.30
C ILE A 36 10.20 54.60 -0.95
N SER A 37 10.80 55.09 -2.01
CA SER A 37 10.09 55.27 -3.29
C SER A 37 9.62 53.95 -3.88
N GLN A 38 8.54 54.02 -4.63
CA GLN A 38 7.97 52.82 -5.30
C GLN A 38 8.99 52.14 -6.27
N SER A 39 9.86 52.94 -6.89
CA SER A 39 10.93 52.42 -7.76
C SER A 39 11.93 51.54 -7.02
N ILE A 40 12.43 52.04 -5.86
CA ILE A 40 13.36 51.27 -5.02
C ILE A 40 12.69 50.00 -4.50
N PHE A 41 11.43 50.07 -4.09
CA PHE A 41 10.69 48.91 -3.64
C PHE A 41 10.53 47.86 -4.75
N SER A 42 10.19 48.29 -5.98
CA SER A 42 10.03 47.38 -7.12
C SER A 42 11.32 46.74 -7.55
N GLU A 43 12.42 47.48 -7.51
CA GLU A 43 13.78 46.95 -7.80
C GLU A 43 14.21 45.91 -6.74
N ALA A 44 14.02 46.20 -5.47
CA ALA A 44 14.28 45.27 -4.38
C ALA A 44 13.44 43.97 -4.50
N ASP A 45 12.15 44.09 -4.86
CA ASP A 45 11.26 42.94 -5.04
C ASP A 45 11.65 42.11 -6.28
N ALA A 46 12.06 42.75 -7.38
CA ALA A 46 12.62 42.08 -8.55
C ALA A 46 13.92 41.31 -8.22
N SER A 47 14.83 41.95 -7.47
CA SER A 47 16.06 41.32 -6.98
C SER A 47 15.76 40.14 -6.04
N ARG A 48 14.80 40.26 -5.16
CA ARG A 48 14.33 39.17 -4.30
C ARG A 48 13.77 38.00 -5.12
N ARG A 49 12.94 38.27 -6.11
CA ARG A 49 12.34 37.23 -6.97
C ARG A 49 13.38 36.51 -7.82
N SER A 50 14.40 37.23 -8.33
CA SER A 50 15.50 36.61 -9.07
C SER A 50 16.37 35.70 -8.21
N ARG A 51 16.45 35.94 -6.91
CA ARG A 51 17.18 35.11 -5.92
C ARG A 51 16.37 33.90 -5.44
N ILE A 52 15.05 33.87 -5.66
CA ILE A 52 14.26 32.68 -5.42
C ILE A 52 14.72 31.65 -6.46
N LYS A 53 15.69 30.81 -6.08
CA LYS A 53 16.03 29.63 -6.89
C LYS A 53 14.72 28.89 -7.13
N THR A 54 14.28 28.85 -8.37
CA THR A 54 13.28 27.87 -8.79
C THR A 54 13.80 26.55 -8.27
N VAL A 55 13.08 25.97 -7.33
CA VAL A 55 13.36 24.61 -6.87
C VAL A 55 13.29 23.79 -8.13
N ASN A 56 14.45 23.40 -8.66
CA ASN A 56 14.53 22.54 -9.83
C ASN A 56 13.77 21.26 -9.46
N GLN A 57 12.53 21.16 -9.96
CA GLN A 57 11.72 19.95 -9.85
C GLN A 57 12.36 18.76 -10.58
N ASN A 58 13.46 19.01 -11.32
CA ASN A 58 14.19 18.04 -12.09
C ASN A 58 15.37 17.36 -11.36
N THR A 59 15.56 17.57 -10.07
CA THR A 59 16.35 16.64 -9.28
C THR A 59 15.47 15.46 -8.91
N SER A 60 15.16 14.63 -9.91
CA SER A 60 14.77 13.23 -9.73
C SER A 60 15.92 12.38 -9.16
N GLY A 61 16.98 13.00 -8.70
CA GLY A 61 18.05 12.41 -7.91
C GLY A 61 17.55 12.15 -6.51
N GLU A 62 17.36 10.89 -6.19
CA GLU A 62 17.52 10.29 -4.89
C GLU A 62 17.03 11.11 -3.69
N ARG A 63 15.72 11.27 -3.56
CA ARG A 63 15.10 11.82 -2.34
C ARG A 63 15.00 10.79 -1.21
N ALA A 64 15.94 9.87 -1.12
CA ALA A 64 16.11 8.99 0.04
C ALA A 64 16.21 9.79 1.36
N ASP A 65 16.71 11.03 1.24
CA ASP A 65 16.93 11.92 2.38
C ASP A 65 15.67 12.38 3.10
N ASN A 66 14.52 12.37 2.41
CA ASN A 66 13.24 12.75 3.00
C ASN A 66 12.56 11.62 3.79
N LEU A 67 13.13 10.42 3.78
CA LEU A 67 12.59 9.24 4.48
C LEU A 67 12.97 9.21 5.96
N PHE A 68 14.10 9.84 6.31
CA PHE A 68 14.58 9.81 7.69
C PHE A 68 13.90 10.89 8.54
N VAL A 69 13.35 10.47 9.66
CA VAL A 69 12.72 11.33 10.66
C VAL A 69 13.38 11.17 12.01
N CYS A 70 13.39 12.25 12.81
CA CYS A 70 13.91 12.20 14.17
C CYS A 70 12.98 11.36 15.05
N GLY A 71 13.50 10.30 15.67
CA GLY A 71 12.74 9.43 16.57
C GLY A 71 12.20 10.15 17.83
N TYR A 72 12.82 11.25 18.24
CA TYR A 72 12.41 12.02 19.43
C TYR A 72 11.31 13.05 19.14
N CYS A 73 11.35 13.72 17.99
CA CYS A 73 10.42 14.82 17.70
C CYS A 73 9.61 14.65 16.41
N GLY A 74 9.79 13.57 15.65
CA GLY A 74 9.07 13.26 14.43
C GLY A 74 9.37 14.17 13.21
N ARG A 75 10.31 15.14 13.35
CA ARG A 75 10.67 16.02 12.23
C ARG A 75 11.62 15.33 11.26
N LYS A 76 11.53 15.67 9.99
CA LYS A 76 12.47 15.22 8.97
C LYS A 76 13.88 15.67 9.32
N LEU A 77 14.83 14.75 9.19
CA LEU A 77 16.25 15.05 9.37
C LEU A 77 16.77 15.88 8.20
N GLN A 78 17.77 16.70 8.47
CA GLN A 78 18.43 17.55 7.48
C GLN A 78 19.86 17.11 7.25
N LYS A 79 20.36 17.34 6.03
CA LYS A 79 21.74 17.09 5.65
C LYS A 79 22.67 18.21 6.09
N SER A 80 23.80 17.87 6.66
CA SER A 80 24.92 18.81 6.84
C SER A 80 25.62 19.06 5.51
N LYS A 81 26.21 20.28 5.41
CA LYS A 81 27.10 20.62 4.30
C LYS A 81 28.54 20.31 4.72
N GLY A 82 29.14 19.27 4.19
CA GLY A 82 30.51 18.87 4.53
C GLY A 82 31.04 17.78 3.60
N LYS A 83 32.31 17.37 3.79
CA LYS A 83 32.91 16.25 3.03
C LYS A 83 32.15 14.93 3.28
N VAL A 84 31.71 14.70 4.52
CA VAL A 84 30.85 13.59 4.89
C VAL A 84 29.46 14.16 5.18
N THR A 85 28.45 13.62 4.53
CA THR A 85 27.07 14.05 4.71
C THR A 85 26.50 13.38 5.97
N HIS A 86 26.16 14.19 6.97
CA HIS A 86 25.49 13.73 8.19
C HIS A 86 24.02 14.14 8.14
N LEU A 87 23.16 13.33 8.75
CA LEU A 87 21.78 13.67 9.03
C LEU A 87 21.65 14.15 10.48
N PHE A 88 20.98 15.28 10.68
CA PHE A 88 20.77 15.87 12.00
C PHE A 88 19.36 16.44 12.15
N CYS A 89 18.93 16.61 13.40
CA CYS A 89 17.65 17.22 13.71
C CYS A 89 17.80 18.73 13.91
N LEU A 90 17.05 19.55 13.16
CA LEU A 90 17.06 21.01 13.30
C LEU A 90 16.67 21.51 14.70
N LYS A 91 15.86 20.75 15.44
CA LYS A 91 15.47 21.10 16.81
C LYS A 91 16.63 21.01 17.80
N ALA A 92 17.70 20.33 17.42
CA ALA A 92 18.89 20.15 18.24
C ALA A 92 19.52 21.48 18.72
N GLY A 93 19.40 22.55 17.92
CA GLY A 93 19.96 23.88 18.27
C GLY A 93 18.97 24.85 18.91
N VAL A 94 17.70 24.51 19.03
CA VAL A 94 16.63 25.47 19.44
C VAL A 94 15.87 25.00 20.68
N SER A 95 15.93 23.74 21.02
CA SER A 95 15.18 23.14 22.15
C SER A 95 16.16 22.64 23.21
N SER A 96 15.84 22.91 24.46
CA SER A 96 16.51 22.32 25.63
C SER A 96 16.37 20.80 25.75
N ASN A 97 15.62 20.17 24.87
CA ASN A 97 15.51 18.70 24.80
C ASN A 97 16.84 18.11 24.30
N ALA A 98 17.64 17.65 25.23
CA ALA A 98 18.98 17.07 25.02
C ALA A 98 18.97 15.87 24.05
N ASP A 99 17.82 15.16 23.90
CA ASP A 99 17.74 13.94 23.11
C ASP A 99 17.85 14.18 21.59
N CYS A 100 17.27 15.29 21.09
CA CYS A 100 17.42 15.66 19.68
C CYS A 100 18.85 16.06 19.30
N THR A 101 19.66 16.55 20.26
CA THR A 101 21.03 17.02 20.01
C THR A 101 22.02 15.90 19.74
N ARG A 102 21.70 14.69 20.17
CA ARG A 102 22.55 13.49 19.99
C ARG A 102 22.45 12.87 18.60
N LEU A 103 21.45 13.29 17.80
CA LEU A 103 21.22 12.70 16.49
C LEU A 103 22.03 13.43 15.43
N HIS A 104 23.23 12.91 15.17
CA HIS A 104 24.17 13.40 14.17
C HIS A 104 24.94 12.21 13.59
N GLU A 105 24.35 11.53 12.59
CA GLU A 105 24.87 10.30 12.05
C GLU A 105 25.22 10.43 10.55
N PRO A 106 26.30 9.81 10.07
CA PRO A 106 26.62 9.73 8.66
C PRO A 106 25.46 9.08 7.91
N ILE A 107 25.13 9.62 6.73
CA ILE A 107 24.04 9.08 5.92
C ILE A 107 24.32 7.64 5.48
N GLU A 108 25.57 7.30 5.21
CA GLU A 108 26.01 5.96 4.79
C GLU A 108 25.75 4.92 5.88
N THR A 109 25.98 5.26 7.15
CA THR A 109 25.71 4.39 8.29
C THR A 109 24.21 4.11 8.43
N LEU A 110 23.37 5.14 8.24
CA LEU A 110 21.93 4.97 8.30
C LEU A 110 21.41 4.15 7.11
N GLN A 111 21.96 4.38 5.92
CA GLN A 111 21.59 3.61 4.72
C GLN A 111 22.00 2.14 4.84
N SER A 112 23.18 1.84 5.36
CA SER A 112 23.60 0.45 5.61
C SER A 112 22.70 -0.24 6.64
N SER A 113 22.36 0.44 7.73
CA SER A 113 21.45 -0.10 8.75
C SER A 113 20.05 -0.39 8.18
N VAL A 114 19.52 0.50 7.33
CA VAL A 114 18.25 0.26 6.64
C VAL A 114 18.36 -0.95 5.73
N LEU A 115 19.44 -1.06 4.95
CA LEU A 115 19.66 -2.19 4.04
C LEU A 115 19.71 -3.51 4.81
N GLU A 116 20.38 -3.56 5.97
CA GLU A 116 20.43 -4.76 6.82
C GLU A 116 19.04 -5.17 7.32
N VAL A 117 18.24 -4.18 7.79
CA VAL A 117 16.87 -4.46 8.24
C VAL A 117 16.01 -4.97 7.09
N VAL A 118 16.12 -4.36 5.91
CA VAL A 118 15.36 -4.79 4.73
C VAL A 118 15.78 -6.20 4.28
N LYS A 119 17.07 -6.53 4.31
CA LYS A 119 17.56 -7.89 4.02
C LYS A 119 17.02 -8.91 5.03
N MET A 120 16.98 -8.56 6.31
CA MET A 120 16.40 -9.43 7.34
C MET A 120 14.91 -9.68 7.09
N LEU A 121 14.15 -8.63 6.77
CA LEU A 121 12.73 -8.75 6.42
C LEU A 121 12.53 -9.57 5.14
N ALA A 122 13.33 -9.34 4.11
CA ALA A 122 13.29 -10.12 2.87
C ALA A 122 13.55 -11.62 3.13
N LYS A 123 14.49 -11.95 4.01
CA LYS A 123 14.75 -13.34 4.40
C LYS A 123 13.52 -13.98 5.05
N THR A 124 12.89 -13.29 6.01
CA THR A 124 11.69 -13.81 6.68
C THR A 124 10.50 -13.95 5.74
N LEU A 125 10.36 -13.06 4.76
CA LEU A 125 9.33 -13.15 3.71
C LEU A 125 9.59 -14.33 2.78
N ALA A 126 10.84 -14.57 2.38
CA ALA A 126 11.22 -15.72 1.56
C ALA A 126 10.90 -17.04 2.26
N GLU A 127 11.24 -17.16 3.55
CA GLU A 127 10.92 -18.35 4.36
C GLU A 127 9.41 -18.61 4.43
N LYS A 128 8.60 -17.57 4.65
CA LYS A 128 7.14 -17.68 4.62
C LYS A 128 6.60 -18.06 3.24
N ALA A 129 7.17 -17.50 2.17
CA ALA A 129 6.79 -17.85 0.81
C ALA A 129 7.04 -19.33 0.50
N VAL A 130 8.17 -19.86 0.95
CA VAL A 130 8.49 -21.30 0.82
C VAL A 130 7.48 -22.16 1.59
N GLN A 131 7.08 -21.76 2.81
CA GLN A 131 6.06 -22.47 3.59
C GLN A 131 4.70 -22.48 2.89
N VAL A 132 4.27 -21.32 2.36
CA VAL A 132 3.00 -21.22 1.62
C VAL A 132 3.00 -22.14 0.40
N LYS A 133 4.10 -22.17 -0.36
CA LYS A 133 4.25 -23.08 -1.52
C LYS A 133 4.23 -24.55 -1.11
N ALA A 134 4.91 -24.90 -0.02
CA ALA A 134 4.93 -26.27 0.50
C ALA A 134 3.53 -26.74 0.94
N ASN A 135 2.77 -25.89 1.63
CA ASN A 135 1.39 -26.19 2.04
C ASN A 135 0.48 -26.32 0.81
N ALA A 136 0.56 -25.39 -0.13
CA ALA A 136 -0.21 -25.45 -1.37
C ALA A 136 0.08 -26.76 -2.16
N ASN A 137 1.34 -27.18 -2.25
CA ASN A 137 1.71 -28.41 -2.94
C ASN A 137 1.16 -29.69 -2.25
N ARG A 138 0.88 -29.63 -0.93
CA ARG A 138 0.23 -30.75 -0.20
C ARG A 138 -1.28 -30.74 -0.37
N GLU A 139 -1.89 -29.57 -0.30
CA GLU A 139 -3.35 -29.44 -0.30
C GLU A 139 -3.96 -29.51 -1.70
N GLU A 140 -3.28 -28.96 -2.71
CA GLU A 140 -3.77 -28.90 -4.10
C GLU A 140 -4.15 -30.29 -4.63
N PRO A 141 -3.30 -31.35 -4.57
CA PRO A 141 -3.64 -32.67 -5.09
C PRO A 141 -4.77 -33.35 -4.30
N LEU A 142 -4.96 -33.03 -3.02
CA LEU A 142 -6.07 -33.57 -2.23
C LEU A 142 -7.40 -32.95 -2.67
N LEU A 143 -7.43 -31.64 -2.89
CA LEU A 143 -8.61 -30.94 -3.41
C LEU A 143 -8.93 -31.35 -4.84
N GLU A 144 -7.93 -31.55 -5.70
CA GLU A 144 -8.14 -32.06 -7.04
C GLU A 144 -8.77 -33.47 -7.06
N LYS A 145 -8.30 -34.36 -6.19
CA LYS A 145 -8.90 -35.70 -6.01
C LYS A 145 -10.35 -35.58 -5.53
N LYS A 146 -10.63 -34.70 -4.56
CA LYS A 146 -11.99 -34.43 -4.07
C LYS A 146 -12.88 -33.90 -5.20
N ALA A 147 -12.42 -32.92 -5.97
CA ALA A 147 -13.17 -32.36 -7.10
C ALA A 147 -13.45 -33.42 -8.18
N ALA A 148 -12.47 -34.25 -8.48
CA ALA A 148 -12.65 -35.35 -9.45
C ALA A 148 -13.66 -36.40 -8.96
N MET A 149 -13.66 -36.73 -7.65
CA MET A 149 -14.65 -37.62 -7.04
C MET A 149 -16.05 -37.00 -7.10
N LEU A 150 -16.20 -35.74 -6.72
CA LEU A 150 -17.47 -34.99 -6.80
C LEU A 150 -18.01 -34.94 -8.24
N LYS A 151 -17.16 -34.69 -9.23
CA LYS A 151 -17.55 -34.74 -10.66
C LYS A 151 -18.13 -36.10 -11.08
N ARG A 152 -17.46 -37.19 -10.67
CA ARG A 152 -17.90 -38.55 -10.97
C ARG A 152 -19.22 -38.88 -10.27
N THR A 153 -19.38 -38.48 -9.00
CA THR A 153 -20.66 -38.71 -8.28
C THR A 153 -21.80 -37.90 -8.85
N LEU A 154 -21.53 -36.65 -9.22
CA LEU A 154 -22.49 -35.77 -9.88
C LEU A 154 -22.99 -36.37 -11.21
N GLN A 155 -22.04 -36.86 -12.03
CA GLN A 155 -22.38 -37.54 -13.32
C GLN A 155 -23.27 -38.77 -13.11
N ARG A 156 -22.95 -39.62 -12.08
CA ARG A 156 -23.78 -40.77 -11.74
C ARG A 156 -25.17 -40.35 -11.25
N ALA A 157 -25.26 -39.32 -10.41
CA ALA A 157 -26.54 -38.79 -9.95
C ALA A 157 -27.39 -38.23 -11.09
N GLN A 158 -26.78 -37.60 -12.10
CA GLN A 158 -27.46 -37.12 -13.29
C GLN A 158 -27.97 -38.27 -14.14
N ASN A 159 -27.17 -39.32 -14.35
CA ASN A 159 -27.58 -40.49 -15.10
C ASN A 159 -28.72 -41.23 -14.40
N SER A 160 -28.71 -41.34 -13.06
CA SER A 160 -29.79 -42.01 -12.33
C SER A 160 -31.15 -41.29 -12.39
N LYS A 161 -31.19 -40.03 -12.87
CA LYS A 161 -32.49 -39.39 -13.22
C LYS A 161 -33.14 -40.01 -14.44
N LEU A 162 -32.37 -40.47 -15.42
CA LEU A 162 -32.88 -41.15 -16.59
C LEU A 162 -33.49 -42.50 -16.19
N ASP A 163 -32.79 -43.24 -15.31
CA ASP A 163 -33.26 -44.52 -14.79
C ASP A 163 -34.61 -44.35 -14.07
N LEU A 164 -34.75 -43.30 -13.24
CA LEU A 164 -35.97 -42.98 -12.52
C LEU A 164 -37.14 -42.66 -13.49
N TYR A 165 -36.86 -41.95 -14.57
CA TYR A 165 -37.88 -41.66 -15.60
C TYR A 165 -38.31 -42.92 -16.31
N GLU A 166 -37.38 -43.85 -16.61
CA GLU A 166 -37.70 -45.14 -17.24
C GLU A 166 -38.55 -46.02 -16.34
N GLU A 167 -38.27 -46.08 -15.03
CA GLU A 167 -39.10 -46.79 -14.06
C GLU A 167 -40.54 -46.26 -14.00
N TYR A 168 -40.68 -44.91 -14.01
CA TYR A 168 -42.02 -44.31 -14.07
C TYR A 168 -42.74 -44.63 -15.38
N ARG A 169 -42.07 -44.51 -16.53
CA ARG A 169 -42.63 -44.82 -17.83
C ARG A 169 -43.09 -46.28 -17.98
N ASN A 170 -42.37 -47.17 -17.33
CA ASN A 170 -42.69 -48.62 -17.32
C ASN A 170 -43.74 -48.99 -16.29
N GLY A 171 -44.40 -48.02 -15.62
CA GLY A 171 -45.48 -48.27 -14.69
C GLY A 171 -45.03 -48.86 -13.34
N ARG A 172 -43.73 -48.92 -13.07
CA ARG A 172 -43.18 -49.46 -11.78
C ARG A 172 -43.30 -48.50 -10.62
N MET A 173 -43.64 -47.24 -10.86
CA MET A 173 -43.72 -46.18 -9.87
C MET A 173 -44.95 -45.31 -10.09
N THR A 174 -45.58 -44.88 -8.98
CA THR A 174 -46.69 -43.91 -9.04
C THR A 174 -46.15 -42.49 -9.25
N ARG A 175 -47.02 -41.63 -9.82
CA ARG A 175 -46.68 -40.22 -10.12
C ARG A 175 -46.14 -39.47 -8.87
N ASP A 176 -46.80 -39.61 -7.73
CA ASP A 176 -46.41 -38.91 -6.50
C ASP A 176 -45.05 -39.35 -5.97
N LYS A 177 -44.75 -40.65 -6.03
CA LYS A 177 -43.46 -41.22 -5.69
C LYS A 177 -42.37 -40.74 -6.67
N PHE A 178 -42.69 -40.63 -7.95
CA PHE A 178 -41.76 -40.10 -8.96
C PHE A 178 -41.41 -38.66 -8.68
N ILE A 179 -42.40 -37.78 -8.39
CA ILE A 179 -42.17 -36.36 -8.09
C ILE A 179 -41.29 -36.22 -6.85
N ALA A 180 -41.63 -36.91 -5.73
CA ALA A 180 -40.83 -36.86 -4.49
C ALA A 180 -39.37 -37.31 -4.71
N ALA A 181 -39.18 -38.44 -5.40
CA ALA A 181 -37.82 -38.94 -5.72
C ALA A 181 -37.05 -38.04 -6.67
N GLN A 182 -37.74 -37.34 -7.58
CA GLN A 182 -37.12 -36.36 -8.47
C GLN A 182 -36.66 -35.13 -7.71
N GLU A 183 -37.44 -34.58 -6.78
CA GLU A 183 -37.10 -33.44 -5.95
C GLU A 183 -35.93 -33.79 -5.04
N GLU A 184 -35.94 -34.95 -4.38
CA GLU A 184 -34.83 -35.39 -3.51
C GLU A 184 -33.50 -35.51 -4.31
N ARG A 185 -33.55 -36.11 -5.51
CA ARG A 185 -32.37 -36.22 -6.36
C ARG A 185 -31.89 -34.87 -6.87
N GLN A 186 -32.83 -33.96 -7.19
CA GLN A 186 -32.46 -32.61 -7.61
C GLN A 186 -31.73 -31.82 -6.50
N THR A 187 -32.27 -31.86 -5.29
CA THR A 187 -31.61 -31.19 -4.14
C THR A 187 -30.23 -31.77 -3.86
N ALA A 188 -30.07 -33.09 -3.96
CA ALA A 188 -28.76 -33.75 -3.80
C ALA A 188 -27.77 -33.34 -4.94
N ILE A 189 -28.23 -33.23 -6.17
CA ILE A 189 -27.40 -32.77 -7.30
C ILE A 189 -26.96 -31.31 -7.10
N ASP A 190 -27.85 -30.42 -6.67
CA ASP A 190 -27.56 -29.03 -6.48
C ASP A 190 -26.59 -28.84 -5.31
N SER A 191 -26.75 -29.57 -4.20
CA SER A 191 -25.77 -29.61 -3.11
C SER A 191 -24.38 -30.07 -3.56
N MET A 192 -24.30 -31.14 -4.38
CA MET A 192 -23.00 -31.60 -4.94
C MET A 192 -22.36 -30.58 -5.89
N ARG A 193 -23.16 -29.82 -6.66
CA ARG A 193 -22.66 -28.74 -7.51
C ARG A 193 -22.05 -27.60 -6.70
N ASP A 194 -22.74 -27.19 -5.62
CA ASP A 194 -22.25 -26.14 -4.76
C ASP A 194 -20.94 -26.55 -4.08
N GLU A 195 -20.86 -27.79 -3.59
CA GLU A 195 -19.63 -28.33 -3.02
C GLU A 195 -18.49 -28.40 -4.03
N LEU A 196 -18.78 -28.80 -5.26
CA LEU A 196 -17.81 -28.81 -6.34
C LEU A 196 -17.29 -27.40 -6.66
N ALA A 197 -18.20 -26.43 -6.80
CA ALA A 197 -17.85 -25.04 -7.07
C ALA A 197 -16.99 -24.46 -5.94
N ALA A 198 -17.33 -24.72 -4.69
CA ALA A 198 -16.53 -24.30 -3.52
C ALA A 198 -15.13 -24.95 -3.55
N THR A 199 -15.03 -26.24 -3.90
CA THR A 199 -13.74 -26.95 -3.98
C THR A 199 -12.87 -26.38 -5.12
N GLU A 200 -13.43 -26.10 -6.30
CA GLU A 200 -12.73 -25.50 -7.42
C GLU A 200 -12.27 -24.05 -7.12
N ALA A 201 -13.08 -23.27 -6.41
CA ALA A 201 -12.70 -21.95 -5.95
C ALA A 201 -11.52 -22.00 -4.95
N MET A 202 -11.48 -23.02 -4.07
CA MET A 202 -10.34 -23.23 -3.15
C MET A 202 -9.05 -23.57 -3.92
N ILE A 203 -9.13 -24.43 -4.93
CA ILE A 203 -8.00 -24.77 -5.81
C ILE A 203 -7.46 -23.52 -6.50
N THR A 204 -8.35 -22.72 -7.08
CA THR A 204 -7.96 -21.46 -7.75
C THR A 204 -7.28 -20.50 -6.80
N LYS A 205 -7.81 -20.35 -5.57
CA LYS A 205 -7.20 -19.49 -4.52
C LYS A 205 -5.82 -19.99 -4.10
N LEU A 206 -5.64 -21.30 -3.96
CA LEU A 206 -4.33 -21.90 -3.62
C LEU A 206 -3.31 -21.66 -4.74
N ARG A 207 -3.69 -21.83 -6.00
CA ARG A 207 -2.80 -21.57 -7.15
C ARG A 207 -2.39 -20.11 -7.22
N ALA A 208 -3.33 -19.18 -7.08
CA ALA A 208 -3.02 -17.75 -7.03
C ALA A 208 -2.11 -17.38 -5.84
N GLY A 209 -2.29 -18.02 -4.68
CA GLY A 209 -1.41 -17.87 -3.52
C GLY A 209 0.01 -18.37 -3.79
N LYS A 210 0.15 -19.52 -4.47
CA LYS A 210 1.43 -20.11 -4.87
C LYS A 210 2.20 -19.23 -5.86
N GLU A 211 1.51 -18.65 -6.84
CA GLU A 211 2.11 -17.71 -7.80
C GLU A 211 2.62 -16.44 -7.10
N LYS A 212 1.80 -15.83 -6.24
CA LYS A 212 2.21 -14.66 -5.44
C LYS A 212 3.42 -14.99 -4.55
N ALA A 213 3.44 -16.15 -3.91
CA ALA A 213 4.56 -16.59 -3.10
C ALA A 213 5.84 -16.79 -3.94
N ALA A 214 5.73 -17.25 -5.18
CA ALA A 214 6.88 -17.40 -6.08
C ALA A 214 7.48 -16.04 -6.46
N VAL A 215 6.65 -15.03 -6.76
CA VAL A 215 7.10 -13.66 -7.03
C VAL A 215 7.79 -13.06 -5.80
N LEU A 216 7.15 -13.15 -4.62
CA LEU A 216 7.73 -12.65 -3.37
C LEU A 216 9.07 -13.30 -3.03
N GLU A 217 9.24 -14.60 -3.30
CA GLU A 217 10.51 -15.30 -3.08
C GLU A 217 11.60 -14.78 -4.03
N ALA A 218 11.25 -14.52 -5.30
CA ALA A 218 12.18 -13.99 -6.29
C ALA A 218 12.63 -12.57 -5.92
N ASP A 219 11.69 -11.70 -5.55
CA ASP A 219 11.96 -10.32 -5.13
C ASP A 219 12.83 -10.30 -3.86
N ALA A 220 12.50 -11.15 -2.88
CA ALA A 220 13.27 -11.26 -1.64
C ALA A 220 14.71 -11.73 -1.89
N LYS A 221 14.93 -12.64 -2.83
CA LYS A 221 16.28 -13.06 -3.27
C LYS A 221 17.02 -11.90 -3.95
N GLY A 222 16.34 -11.12 -4.80
CA GLY A 222 16.90 -9.93 -5.42
C GLY A 222 17.40 -8.93 -4.38
N ILE A 223 16.59 -8.64 -3.36
CA ILE A 223 16.95 -7.73 -2.26
C ILE A 223 18.17 -8.25 -1.47
N GLN A 224 18.28 -9.54 -1.23
CA GLN A 224 19.42 -10.12 -0.51
C GLN A 224 20.76 -9.94 -1.25
N LEU A 225 20.72 -9.82 -2.57
CA LEU A 225 21.91 -9.62 -3.42
C LEU A 225 22.37 -8.16 -3.50
N LEU A 226 21.57 -7.21 -3.03
CA LEU A 226 21.94 -5.79 -3.02
C LEU A 226 23.12 -5.56 -2.07
N ASN A 227 24.18 -4.93 -2.56
CA ASN A 227 25.36 -4.57 -1.77
C ASN A 227 25.31 -3.14 -1.26
N GLU A 228 24.50 -2.29 -1.91
CA GLU A 228 24.37 -0.87 -1.59
C GLU A 228 22.89 -0.50 -1.43
N TYR A 229 22.63 0.52 -0.61
CA TYR A 229 21.30 1.07 -0.45
C TYR A 229 20.87 1.84 -1.71
N ARG A 230 19.90 1.29 -2.44
CA ARG A 230 19.30 1.90 -3.64
C ARG A 230 17.80 2.02 -3.46
N PRO A 231 17.30 3.20 -3.06
CA PRO A 231 15.89 3.37 -2.68
C PRO A 231 14.89 3.12 -3.81
N LYS A 232 15.35 3.01 -5.06
CA LYS A 232 14.49 2.68 -6.21
C LYS A 232 14.35 1.17 -6.46
N GLU A 233 15.19 0.36 -5.83
CA GLU A 233 15.22 -1.10 -5.97
C GLU A 233 14.65 -1.81 -4.72
N LEU A 234 14.36 -1.06 -3.66
CA LEU A 234 13.71 -1.48 -2.42
C LEU A 234 12.21 -1.15 -2.43
#